data_f56cd25bbe164c8968b3e1d5115fd4be
#
_entry.id   f56cd25bbe164c8968b3e1d5115fd4be
#
_cell.length_a   1.000
_cell.length_b   1.000
_cell.length_c   1.000
_cell.angle_alpha   90.00
_cell.angle_beta   90.00
_cell.angle_gamma   90.00
#
_symmetry.space_group_name_H-M   'P 1'
#
loop_
_entity.id
_entity.type
_entity.pdbx_description
1 polymer ?
#
loop_
_entity_poly.entity_id
_entity_poly.type
_entity_poly.pdbx_seq_one_letter_code
_entity_poly.pdbx_strand_id
1 'polypeptide(L)'
;YMDEQVGRMLRALKELRLDKETLVLFTSDHGYLLGEHHFWQKGNLREEVTRVPLIIRSPGMKAGASSSIVELVDMFPTACELTGLPIPSSVQGKSLLSIMHNPSIKVRNSALSFVKQGTSMRSKRWSYMRYTDGSEELYDMTKDPKQFINLAQSLDASEQMSKARKAFDLRVQEIR
;
A
#
# COMPACT_ATOMS: atom_id res chain seq x y z
N TYR A 1 10.61 -15.06 15.83
CA TYR A 1 12.02 -14.72 15.50
C TYR A 1 12.16 -13.28 14.99
N MET A 2 11.52 -12.89 13.86
CA MET A 2 11.65 -11.54 13.25
C MET A 2 11.27 -10.43 14.24
N ASP A 3 10.13 -10.54 14.90
CA ASP A 3 9.67 -9.59 15.92
C ASP A 3 10.69 -9.39 17.05
N GLU A 4 11.32 -10.46 17.50
CA GLU A 4 12.39 -10.39 18.51
C GLU A 4 13.59 -9.57 18.02
N GLN A 5 14.00 -9.72 16.74
CA GLN A 5 15.13 -8.95 16.19
C GLN A 5 14.77 -7.46 16.08
N VAL A 6 13.55 -7.13 15.65
CA VAL A 6 13.04 -5.75 15.69
C VAL A 6 13.08 -5.19 17.12
N GLY A 7 12.62 -5.98 18.09
CA GLY A 7 12.69 -5.62 19.51
C GLY A 7 14.11 -5.34 20.00
N ARG A 8 15.12 -6.11 19.56
CA ARG A 8 16.54 -5.86 19.87
C ARG A 8 17.01 -4.53 19.29
N MET A 9 16.69 -4.22 18.04
CA MET A 9 17.04 -2.94 17.42
C MET A 9 16.43 -1.75 18.17
N LEU A 10 15.15 -1.83 18.53
CA LEU A 10 14.46 -0.78 19.27
C LEU A 10 15.02 -0.60 20.69
N ARG A 11 15.43 -1.69 21.37
CA ARG A 11 16.14 -1.61 22.65
C ARG A 11 17.49 -0.91 22.52
N ALA A 12 18.29 -1.27 21.51
CA ALA A 12 19.58 -0.63 21.25
C ALA A 12 19.44 0.87 21.02
N LEU A 13 18.45 1.34 20.24
CA LEU A 13 18.17 2.76 20.08
C LEU A 13 17.92 3.44 21.43
N LYS A 14 17.15 2.81 22.32
CA LYS A 14 16.82 3.34 23.64
C LYS A 14 18.05 3.36 24.56
N GLU A 15 18.83 2.29 24.61
CA GLU A 15 20.05 2.17 25.41
C GLU A 15 21.10 3.20 24.99
N LEU A 16 21.23 3.46 23.69
CA LEU A 16 22.10 4.48 23.12
C LEU A 16 21.53 5.90 23.19
N ARG A 17 20.33 6.09 23.73
CA ARG A 17 19.60 7.37 23.80
C ARG A 17 19.33 8.03 22.44
N LEU A 18 19.27 7.23 21.38
CA LEU A 18 18.99 7.69 20.00
C LEU A 18 17.50 7.66 19.67
N ASP A 19 16.67 7.06 20.51
CA ASP A 19 15.24 6.85 20.27
C ASP A 19 14.42 8.14 20.13
N LYS A 20 14.94 9.26 20.65
CA LYS A 20 14.30 10.59 20.55
C LYS A 20 14.74 11.39 19.31
N GLU A 21 15.71 10.90 18.56
CA GLU A 21 16.28 11.57 17.38
C GLU A 21 16.22 10.70 16.13
N THR A 22 15.68 9.48 16.25
CA THR A 22 15.64 8.51 15.15
C THR A 22 14.22 8.32 14.63
N LEU A 23 14.01 8.58 13.34
CA LEU A 23 12.83 8.15 12.59
C LEU A 23 12.91 6.64 12.35
N VAL A 24 11.87 5.90 12.71
CA VAL A 24 11.76 4.46 12.45
C VAL A 24 10.64 4.20 11.47
N LEU A 25 10.96 3.58 10.34
CA LEU A 25 10.03 3.08 9.34
C LEU A 25 10.07 1.55 9.36
N PHE A 26 8.93 0.92 9.66
CA PHE A 26 8.79 -0.54 9.62
C PHE A 26 7.78 -0.90 8.54
N THR A 27 8.21 -1.69 7.57
CA THR A 27 7.38 -2.16 6.45
C THR A 27 7.97 -3.44 5.85
N SER A 28 7.32 -3.98 4.83
CA SER A 28 7.85 -5.01 3.93
C SER A 28 7.81 -4.50 2.50
N ASP A 29 8.66 -5.02 1.64
CA ASP A 29 8.65 -4.75 0.19
C ASP A 29 7.47 -5.42 -0.51
N HIS A 30 7.05 -6.61 -0.06
CA HIS A 30 5.90 -7.37 -0.52
C HIS A 30 5.45 -8.36 0.56
N GLY A 31 4.27 -8.92 0.39
CA GLY A 31 3.82 -10.12 1.09
C GLY A 31 4.17 -11.40 0.31
N TYR A 32 3.56 -12.53 0.69
CA TYR A 32 3.82 -13.81 0.07
C TYR A 32 2.57 -14.70 0.18
N LEU A 33 2.25 -15.45 -0.89
CA LEU A 33 1.20 -16.47 -0.90
C LEU A 33 1.81 -17.78 -0.41
N LEU A 34 1.24 -18.35 0.64
CA LEU A 34 1.69 -19.59 1.29
C LEU A 34 0.70 -20.75 1.10
N GLY A 35 0.09 -20.82 -0.07
CA GLY A 35 -0.96 -21.78 -0.45
C GLY A 35 -2.28 -21.13 -0.81
N GLU A 36 -2.50 -19.84 -0.45
CA GLU A 36 -3.68 -19.10 -0.86
C GLU A 36 -3.77 -19.06 -2.39
N HIS A 37 -4.99 -19.20 -2.91
CA HIS A 37 -5.25 -19.25 -4.36
C HIS A 37 -4.43 -20.33 -5.11
N HIS A 38 -3.95 -21.36 -4.40
CA HIS A 38 -3.06 -22.41 -4.92
C HIS A 38 -1.69 -21.90 -5.39
N PHE A 39 -1.23 -20.75 -4.88
CA PHE A 39 0.06 -20.17 -5.18
C PHE A 39 1.03 -20.23 -3.98
N TRP A 40 2.31 -20.43 -4.29
CA TRP A 40 3.46 -20.31 -3.38
C TRP A 40 4.45 -19.34 -4.00
N GLN A 41 4.14 -18.05 -3.98
CA GLN A 41 4.94 -17.04 -4.69
C GLN A 41 4.64 -15.61 -4.22
N LYS A 42 5.46 -14.67 -4.68
CA LYS A 42 5.34 -13.22 -4.45
C LYS A 42 5.01 -12.41 -5.71
N GLY A 43 5.27 -12.95 -6.91
CA GLY A 43 4.99 -12.29 -8.19
C GLY A 43 3.51 -12.29 -8.54
N ASN A 44 2.65 -11.70 -7.68
CA ASN A 44 1.20 -11.74 -7.79
C ASN A 44 0.59 -10.38 -7.38
N LEU A 45 -0.65 -10.13 -7.79
CA LEU A 45 -1.39 -8.89 -7.53
C LEU A 45 -2.42 -9.02 -6.40
N ARG A 46 -2.49 -10.17 -5.74
CA ARG A 46 -3.42 -10.45 -4.64
C ARG A 46 -3.09 -9.63 -3.39
N GLU A 47 -4.12 -9.41 -2.56
CA GLU A 47 -4.02 -8.62 -1.31
C GLU A 47 -2.90 -9.14 -0.39
N GLU A 48 -2.71 -10.47 -0.32
CA GLU A 48 -1.66 -11.11 0.50
C GLU A 48 -0.23 -10.71 0.08
N VAL A 49 -0.06 -10.30 -1.18
CA VAL A 49 1.24 -9.87 -1.70
C VAL A 49 1.37 -8.35 -1.70
N THR A 50 0.30 -7.64 -2.07
CA THR A 50 0.36 -6.19 -2.30
C THR A 50 0.10 -5.36 -1.05
N ARG A 51 -0.56 -5.92 -0.03
CA ARG A 51 -0.81 -5.26 1.24
C ARG A 51 0.25 -5.65 2.27
N VAL A 52 1.07 -4.69 2.63
CA VAL A 52 2.14 -4.85 3.63
C VAL A 52 1.89 -3.98 4.86
N PRO A 53 2.47 -4.32 6.02
CA PRO A 53 2.41 -3.45 7.19
C PRO A 53 3.17 -2.14 6.92
N LEU A 54 2.70 -1.04 7.48
CA LEU A 54 3.42 0.22 7.52
C LEU A 54 3.26 0.85 8.89
N ILE A 55 4.37 0.98 9.61
CA ILE A 55 4.44 1.66 10.90
C ILE A 55 5.50 2.75 10.81
N ILE A 56 5.14 3.97 11.14
CA ILE A 56 6.03 5.13 11.16
C ILE A 56 6.08 5.66 12.59
N ARG A 57 7.26 5.67 13.20
CA ARG A 57 7.52 6.31 14.47
C ARG A 57 8.45 7.50 14.26
N SER A 58 7.95 8.70 14.48
CA SER A 58 8.74 9.93 14.48
C SER A 58 8.79 10.53 15.88
N PRO A 59 9.94 11.01 16.34
CA PRO A 59 10.05 11.70 17.64
C PRO A 59 9.04 12.86 17.75
N GLY A 60 8.39 12.99 18.90
CA GLY A 60 7.39 14.04 19.13
C GLY A 60 6.00 13.82 18.52
N MET A 61 5.82 12.83 17.67
CA MET A 61 4.51 12.51 17.08
C MET A 61 3.65 11.66 18.03
N LYS A 62 2.35 11.95 18.06
CA LYS A 62 1.38 11.15 18.82
C LYS A 62 1.09 9.83 18.11
N ALA A 63 0.87 8.77 18.90
CA ALA A 63 0.40 7.50 18.36
C ALA A 63 -1.01 7.64 17.77
N GLY A 64 -1.24 6.97 16.65
CA GLY A 64 -2.53 6.95 15.95
C GLY A 64 -2.54 5.89 14.86
N ALA A 65 -3.70 5.67 14.25
CA ALA A 65 -3.88 4.79 13.10
C ALA A 65 -4.76 5.46 12.06
N SER A 66 -4.43 5.31 10.79
CA SER A 66 -5.22 5.82 9.67
C SER A 66 -5.68 4.68 8.76
N SER A 67 -6.89 4.82 8.22
CA SER A 67 -7.42 3.96 7.15
C SER A 67 -7.21 4.54 5.75
N SER A 68 -6.39 5.58 5.61
CA SER A 68 -6.06 6.16 4.31
C SER A 68 -5.30 5.15 3.46
N ILE A 69 -5.59 5.14 2.16
CA ILE A 69 -4.82 4.35 1.20
C ILE A 69 -3.49 5.05 0.96
N VAL A 70 -2.41 4.28 1.07
CA VAL A 70 -1.02 4.74 0.88
C VAL A 70 -0.27 3.76 -0.01
N GLU A 71 0.87 4.17 -0.53
CA GLU A 71 1.74 3.35 -1.39
C GLU A 71 3.17 3.36 -0.83
N LEU A 72 3.97 2.33 -1.13
CA LEU A 72 5.37 2.27 -0.69
C LEU A 72 6.21 3.45 -1.18
N VAL A 73 5.90 4.00 -2.36
CA VAL A 73 6.55 5.20 -2.90
C VAL A 73 6.38 6.45 -2.02
N ASP A 74 5.40 6.44 -1.10
CA ASP A 74 5.15 7.53 -0.17
C ASP A 74 6.18 7.60 0.97
N MET A 75 6.90 6.51 1.22
CA MET A 75 7.86 6.45 2.32
C MET A 75 9.01 7.43 2.12
N PHE A 76 9.53 7.55 0.91
CA PHE A 76 10.65 8.45 0.63
C PHE A 76 10.31 9.93 0.88
N PRO A 77 9.25 10.51 0.26
CA PRO A 77 8.88 11.90 0.55
C PRO A 77 8.47 12.11 2.01
N THR A 78 7.89 11.10 2.67
CA THR A 78 7.58 11.17 4.10
C THR A 78 8.85 11.27 4.95
N ALA A 79 9.86 10.45 4.65
CA ALA A 79 11.14 10.50 5.35
C ALA A 79 11.84 11.86 5.13
N CYS A 80 11.85 12.38 3.91
CA CYS A 80 12.40 13.70 3.62
C CYS A 80 11.72 14.79 4.45
N GLU A 81 10.40 14.84 4.44
CA GLU A 81 9.66 15.88 5.16
C GLU A 81 9.85 15.79 6.68
N LEU A 82 9.81 14.56 7.24
CA LEU A 82 10.03 14.33 8.67
C LEU A 82 11.46 14.65 9.15
N THR A 83 12.44 14.65 8.25
CA THR A 83 13.85 14.97 8.54
C THR A 83 14.26 16.37 8.07
N GLY A 84 13.30 17.17 7.54
CA GLY A 84 13.57 18.53 7.07
C GLY A 84 14.35 18.58 5.76
N LEU A 85 14.40 17.50 5.00
CA LEU A 85 15.06 17.44 3.70
C LEU A 85 14.10 17.83 2.58
N PRO A 86 14.58 18.47 1.50
CA PRO A 86 13.75 18.80 0.35
C PRO A 86 13.28 17.54 -0.38
N ILE A 87 12.04 17.54 -0.84
CA ILE A 87 11.49 16.45 -1.66
C ILE A 87 11.81 16.79 -3.14
N PRO A 88 12.56 15.94 -3.86
CA PRO A 88 12.84 16.17 -5.29
C PRO A 88 11.56 16.19 -6.12
N SER A 89 11.51 17.05 -7.15
CA SER A 89 10.34 17.19 -8.03
C SER A 89 10.00 15.94 -8.85
N SER A 90 10.96 15.03 -9.03
CA SER A 90 10.76 13.76 -9.73
C SER A 90 10.07 12.68 -8.90
N VAL A 91 9.79 12.93 -7.60
CA VAL A 91 9.17 11.96 -6.70
C VAL A 91 7.68 11.91 -6.95
N GLN A 92 7.15 10.71 -7.25
CA GLN A 92 5.72 10.47 -7.49
C GLN A 92 4.93 10.19 -6.20
N GLY A 93 5.61 9.80 -5.13
CA GLY A 93 5.00 9.54 -3.82
C GLY A 93 4.48 10.83 -3.16
N LYS A 94 3.57 10.67 -2.22
CA LYS A 94 2.99 11.75 -1.41
C LYS A 94 3.42 11.60 0.03
N SER A 95 3.90 12.67 0.66
CA SER A 95 4.23 12.61 2.09
C SER A 95 3.00 12.25 2.93
N LEU A 96 3.22 11.39 3.91
CA LEU A 96 2.21 10.92 4.86
C LEU A 96 2.15 11.79 6.12
N LEU A 97 2.92 12.88 6.20
CA LEU A 97 2.95 13.77 7.38
C LEU A 97 1.56 14.30 7.74
N SER A 98 0.75 14.64 6.73
CA SER A 98 -0.62 15.12 6.94
C SER A 98 -1.50 14.10 7.69
N ILE A 99 -1.44 12.81 7.33
CA ILE A 99 -2.20 11.77 8.02
C ILE A 99 -1.60 11.38 9.39
N MET A 100 -0.32 11.62 9.59
CA MET A 100 0.30 11.44 10.91
C MET A 100 -0.18 12.50 11.91
N HIS A 101 -0.48 13.72 11.44
CA HIS A 101 -1.09 14.78 12.26
C HIS A 101 -2.61 14.60 12.41
N ASN A 102 -3.29 14.21 11.33
CA ASN A 102 -4.74 13.98 11.33
C ASN A 102 -5.08 12.69 10.58
N PRO A 103 -5.28 11.57 11.30
CA PRO A 103 -5.55 10.24 10.70
C PRO A 103 -6.81 10.17 9.82
N SER A 104 -7.71 11.16 9.89
CA SER A 104 -8.93 11.23 9.06
C SER A 104 -8.68 11.74 7.65
N ILE A 105 -7.52 12.33 7.38
CA ILE A 105 -7.16 12.83 6.05
C ILE A 105 -6.97 11.64 5.09
N LYS A 106 -7.44 11.82 3.85
CA LYS A 106 -7.23 10.88 2.76
C LYS A 106 -6.11 11.37 1.86
N VAL A 107 -5.08 10.56 1.68
CA VAL A 107 -3.95 10.88 0.78
C VAL A 107 -4.32 10.60 -0.67
N ARG A 108 -5.01 9.48 -0.91
CA ARG A 108 -5.47 9.05 -2.25
C ARG A 108 -6.69 8.15 -2.18
N ASN A 109 -7.33 7.94 -3.34
CA ASN A 109 -8.51 7.08 -3.45
C ASN A 109 -8.16 5.63 -3.78
N SER A 110 -6.99 5.38 -4.37
CA SER A 110 -6.54 4.05 -4.75
C SER A 110 -5.01 3.95 -4.75
N ALA A 111 -4.50 2.75 -4.50
CA ALA A 111 -3.09 2.37 -4.65
C ALA A 111 -2.90 1.50 -5.89
N LEU A 112 -1.75 1.66 -6.57
CA LEU A 112 -1.33 0.82 -7.68
C LEU A 112 -0.22 -0.14 -7.25
N SER A 113 -0.25 -1.35 -7.79
CA SER A 113 0.85 -2.31 -7.69
C SER A 113 1.11 -2.93 -9.05
N PHE A 114 2.40 -3.10 -9.38
CA PHE A 114 2.85 -3.54 -10.68
C PHE A 114 3.64 -4.84 -10.56
N VAL A 115 3.34 -5.78 -11.45
CA VAL A 115 4.15 -6.97 -11.70
C VAL A 115 4.37 -7.10 -13.21
N LYS A 116 5.28 -7.99 -13.63
CA LYS A 116 5.54 -8.20 -15.07
C LYS A 116 4.29 -8.56 -15.86
N GLN A 117 3.37 -9.28 -15.24
CA GLN A 117 2.16 -9.82 -15.89
C GLN A 117 0.96 -8.87 -15.85
N GLY A 118 1.00 -7.77 -15.08
CA GLY A 118 -0.14 -6.89 -14.97
C GLY A 118 -0.02 -5.83 -13.89
N THR A 119 -1.12 -5.13 -13.68
CA THR A 119 -1.23 -4.04 -12.70
C THR A 119 -2.53 -4.19 -11.91
N SER A 120 -2.48 -3.97 -10.60
CA SER A 120 -3.67 -3.86 -9.77
C SER A 120 -3.90 -2.43 -9.31
N MET A 121 -5.17 -2.09 -9.13
CA MET A 121 -5.64 -0.88 -8.45
C MET A 121 -6.52 -1.26 -7.27
N ARG A 122 -6.09 -0.89 -6.07
CA ARG A 122 -6.77 -1.13 -4.81
C ARG A 122 -7.39 0.14 -4.27
N SER A 123 -8.71 0.24 -4.29
CA SER A 123 -9.48 1.29 -3.62
C SER A 123 -10.06 0.77 -2.29
N LYS A 124 -10.74 1.59 -1.49
CA LYS A 124 -11.31 1.16 -0.21
C LYS A 124 -12.21 -0.07 -0.33
N ARG A 125 -13.03 -0.13 -1.39
CA ARG A 125 -13.99 -1.23 -1.61
C ARG A 125 -13.55 -2.20 -2.70
N TRP A 126 -12.92 -1.71 -3.76
CA TRP A 126 -12.68 -2.51 -4.96
C TRP A 126 -11.20 -2.83 -5.14
N SER A 127 -10.91 -4.05 -5.54
CA SER A 127 -9.63 -4.47 -6.10
C SER A 127 -9.85 -4.83 -7.57
N TYR A 128 -9.19 -4.10 -8.46
CA TYR A 128 -9.25 -4.33 -9.90
C TYR A 128 -7.86 -4.68 -10.41
N MET A 129 -7.77 -5.70 -11.25
CA MET A 129 -6.53 -6.15 -11.86
C MET A 129 -6.69 -6.21 -13.37
N ARG A 130 -5.68 -5.74 -14.09
CA ARG A 130 -5.58 -5.88 -15.55
C ARG A 130 -4.25 -6.51 -15.89
N TYR A 131 -4.31 -7.60 -16.66
CA TYR A 131 -3.15 -8.35 -17.07
C TYR A 131 -2.70 -8.00 -18.48
N THR A 132 -1.46 -8.33 -18.84
CA THR A 132 -0.86 -8.02 -20.15
C THR A 132 -1.49 -8.81 -21.30
N ASP A 133 -2.15 -9.93 -21.02
CA ASP A 133 -2.92 -10.73 -21.97
C ASP A 133 -4.33 -10.19 -22.21
N GLY A 134 -4.70 -9.08 -21.55
CA GLY A 134 -6.01 -8.45 -21.65
C GLY A 134 -7.06 -9.01 -20.68
N SER A 135 -6.75 -10.04 -19.90
CA SER A 135 -7.64 -10.54 -18.87
C SER A 135 -7.78 -9.54 -17.71
N GLU A 136 -8.92 -9.60 -17.01
CA GLU A 136 -9.26 -8.68 -15.95
C GLU A 136 -9.89 -9.41 -14.77
N GLU A 137 -9.69 -8.86 -13.58
CA GLU A 137 -10.34 -9.33 -12.37
C GLU A 137 -10.90 -8.15 -11.58
N LEU A 138 -12.04 -8.34 -10.93
CA LEU A 138 -12.67 -7.37 -10.04
C LEU A 138 -13.19 -8.06 -8.79
N TYR A 139 -12.88 -7.50 -7.62
CA TYR A 139 -13.29 -8.03 -6.32
C TYR A 139 -13.90 -6.95 -5.45
N ASP A 140 -15.03 -7.26 -4.79
CA ASP A 140 -15.62 -6.42 -3.75
C ASP A 140 -14.98 -6.77 -2.40
N MET A 141 -13.96 -6.03 -2.01
CA MET A 141 -13.17 -6.29 -0.81
C MET A 141 -13.94 -6.13 0.51
N THR A 142 -15.17 -5.61 0.46
CA THR A 142 -16.05 -5.57 1.65
C THR A 142 -16.83 -6.87 1.85
N LYS A 143 -17.06 -7.63 0.76
CA LYS A 143 -17.78 -8.90 0.76
C LYS A 143 -16.85 -10.09 0.61
N ASP A 144 -15.80 -9.93 -0.17
CA ASP A 144 -14.80 -10.94 -0.51
C ASP A 144 -13.37 -10.40 -0.31
N PRO A 145 -12.94 -10.17 0.94
CA PRO A 145 -11.61 -9.64 1.24
C PRO A 145 -10.48 -10.58 0.85
N LYS A 146 -10.78 -11.85 0.58
CA LYS A 146 -9.83 -12.85 0.13
C LYS A 146 -9.78 -13.05 -1.39
N GLN A 147 -10.58 -12.30 -2.15
CA GLN A 147 -10.53 -12.31 -3.61
C GLN A 147 -10.77 -13.70 -4.25
N PHE A 148 -11.77 -14.44 -3.77
CA PHE A 148 -12.14 -15.74 -4.34
C PHE A 148 -13.14 -15.64 -5.48
N ILE A 149 -14.00 -14.60 -5.49
CA ILE A 149 -15.10 -14.46 -6.44
C ILE A 149 -14.78 -13.32 -7.43
N ASN A 150 -14.24 -13.68 -8.60
CA ASN A 150 -13.99 -12.70 -9.66
C ASN A 150 -15.30 -12.23 -10.29
N LEU A 151 -15.60 -10.94 -10.15
CA LEU A 151 -16.82 -10.30 -10.68
C LEU A 151 -16.64 -9.75 -12.10
N ALA A 152 -15.47 -9.88 -12.72
CA ALA A 152 -15.17 -9.23 -14.00
C ALA A 152 -16.10 -9.67 -15.15
N GLN A 153 -16.63 -10.90 -15.09
CA GLN A 153 -17.55 -11.45 -16.10
C GLN A 153 -19.01 -11.48 -15.62
N SER A 154 -19.31 -10.96 -14.44
CA SER A 154 -20.67 -10.92 -13.91
C SER A 154 -21.47 -9.79 -14.58
N LEU A 155 -22.65 -10.11 -15.10
CA LEU A 155 -23.58 -9.12 -15.68
C LEU A 155 -24.00 -8.08 -14.62
N ASP A 156 -24.21 -8.52 -13.37
CA ASP A 156 -24.58 -7.65 -12.26
C ASP A 156 -23.47 -6.69 -11.85
N ALA A 157 -22.21 -6.95 -12.23
CA ALA A 157 -21.08 -6.10 -11.96
C ALA A 157 -20.62 -5.25 -13.16
N SER A 158 -21.36 -5.25 -14.29
CA SER A 158 -20.96 -4.56 -15.52
C SER A 158 -20.71 -3.06 -15.34
N GLU A 159 -21.57 -2.38 -14.58
CA GLU A 159 -21.40 -0.97 -14.24
C GLU A 159 -20.13 -0.73 -13.40
N GLN A 160 -19.88 -1.58 -12.40
CA GLN A 160 -18.70 -1.50 -11.55
C GLN A 160 -17.43 -1.76 -12.34
N MET A 161 -17.45 -2.71 -13.27
CA MET A 161 -16.34 -2.96 -14.20
C MET A 161 -16.02 -1.73 -15.05
N SER A 162 -17.04 -1.09 -15.62
CA SER A 162 -16.86 0.15 -16.41
C SER A 162 -16.24 1.26 -15.57
N LYS A 163 -16.73 1.45 -14.34
CA LYS A 163 -16.17 2.43 -13.40
C LYS A 163 -14.72 2.11 -13.00
N ALA A 164 -14.42 0.82 -12.76
CA ALA A 164 -13.09 0.36 -12.39
C ALA A 164 -12.08 0.57 -13.53
N ARG A 165 -12.43 0.24 -14.78
CA ARG A 165 -11.60 0.49 -15.96
C ARG A 165 -11.27 1.97 -16.11
N LYS A 166 -12.30 2.84 -16.06
CA LYS A 166 -12.11 4.29 -16.18
C LYS A 166 -11.21 4.85 -15.07
N ALA A 167 -11.45 4.46 -13.82
CA ALA A 167 -10.65 4.91 -12.69
C ALA A 167 -9.19 4.41 -12.79
N PHE A 168 -8.99 3.18 -13.25
CA PHE A 168 -7.67 2.61 -13.48
C PHE A 168 -6.90 3.37 -14.55
N ASP A 169 -7.52 3.63 -15.71
CA ASP A 169 -6.88 4.34 -16.83
C ASP A 169 -6.44 5.75 -16.39
N LEU A 170 -7.32 6.48 -15.69
CA LEU A 170 -6.99 7.79 -15.12
C LEU A 170 -5.81 7.71 -14.14
N ARG A 171 -5.84 6.72 -13.23
CA ARG A 171 -4.80 6.59 -12.22
C ARG A 171 -3.44 6.20 -12.80
N VAL A 172 -3.42 5.37 -13.85
CA VAL A 172 -2.18 5.01 -14.56
C VAL A 172 -1.63 6.20 -15.34
N GLN A 173 -2.49 7.08 -15.88
CA GLN A 173 -2.04 8.31 -16.56
C GLN A 173 -1.38 9.31 -15.60
N GLU A 174 -1.83 9.37 -14.34
CA GLU A 174 -1.26 10.29 -13.34
C GLU A 174 0.21 9.99 -12.97
N ILE A 175 0.69 8.78 -13.24
CA ILE A 175 2.06 8.33 -12.87
C ILE A 175 3.00 8.21 -14.06
N ARG A 176 2.54 8.55 -15.26
CA ARG A 176 3.37 8.63 -16.48
C ARG A 176 3.89 10.05 -16.68
#